data_fcc0016b0ceaa8c998c48934a6e6d640
#
_entry.id   fcc0016b0ceaa8c998c48934a6e6d640
#
_cell.length_a   1.000
_cell.length_b   1.000
_cell.length_c   1.000
_cell.angle_alpha   90.00
_cell.angle_beta   90.00
_cell.angle_gamma   90.00
#
_symmetry.space_group_name_H-M   'P 1'
#
loop_
_entity.id
_entity.type
_entity.pdbx_description
1 polymer ?
#
loop_
_entity_poly.entity_id
_entity_poly.type
_entity_poly.pdbx_seq_one_letter_code
_entity_poly.pdbx_strand_id
1 'polypeptide(L)'
;TDSKESGVIQGQLIADEWGANKAWDLNGDGKIQFVLLKGEPGHPDAEARTEWVVKTLNEKGIGTEELHKDTAMWDTAQAKDKMDAWISGPNKAKIEVVIANNDGMAFGAIESLKAAGKSNIPVFGIDALPEALVKIEAGELAGTVLNDAKNQAKATVELAKNLAAGKDPLEGTSWKLDDKKAVRVPYV
;
A
#
# COMPACT_ATOMS: atom_id res chain seq x y z
N THR A 1 -6.45 -3.50 13.07
CA THR A 1 -5.65 -4.01 11.93
C THR A 1 -4.23 -4.28 12.34
N ASP A 2 -3.50 -5.10 11.59
CA ASP A 2 -2.06 -5.33 11.78
C ASP A 2 -1.29 -4.57 10.69
N SER A 3 -0.63 -3.49 11.07
CA SER A 3 0.13 -2.64 10.13
C SER A 3 1.16 -3.43 9.33
N LYS A 4 1.80 -4.44 9.95
CA LYS A 4 2.75 -5.33 9.29
C LYS A 4 2.08 -6.14 8.16
N GLU A 5 0.90 -6.69 8.44
CA GLU A 5 0.16 -7.52 7.49
C GLU A 5 -0.10 -6.78 6.17
N SER A 6 -0.47 -5.49 6.24
CA SER A 6 -0.72 -4.69 5.04
C SER A 6 0.53 -4.54 4.15
N GLY A 7 1.70 -4.33 4.76
CA GLY A 7 2.97 -4.27 4.01
C GLY A 7 3.36 -5.63 3.41
N VAL A 8 3.12 -6.72 4.14
CA VAL A 8 3.37 -8.09 3.65
C VAL A 8 2.48 -8.40 2.45
N ILE A 9 1.17 -8.11 2.53
CA ILE A 9 0.23 -8.37 1.43
C ILE A 9 0.58 -7.49 0.21
N GLN A 10 0.92 -6.21 0.41
CA GLN A 10 1.36 -5.35 -0.69
C GLN A 10 2.62 -5.90 -1.37
N GLY A 11 3.61 -6.35 -0.60
CA GLY A 11 4.83 -6.98 -1.14
C GLY A 11 4.53 -8.28 -1.89
N GLN A 12 3.57 -9.05 -1.43
CA GLN A 12 3.11 -10.28 -2.07
C GLN A 12 2.43 -9.99 -3.42
N LEU A 13 1.51 -9.03 -3.44
CA LEU A 13 0.83 -8.56 -4.65
C LEU A 13 1.83 -8.07 -5.70
N ILE A 14 2.79 -7.22 -5.29
CA ILE A 14 3.83 -6.73 -6.19
C ILE A 14 4.68 -7.89 -6.75
N ALA A 15 5.05 -8.86 -5.92
CA ALA A 15 5.85 -10.01 -6.37
C ALA A 15 5.12 -10.86 -7.40
N ASP A 16 3.83 -11.10 -7.19
CA ASP A 16 3.00 -11.92 -8.08
C ASP A 16 2.82 -11.21 -9.44
N GLU A 17 2.51 -9.92 -9.42
CA GLU A 17 2.37 -9.09 -10.63
C GLU A 17 3.70 -8.90 -11.37
N TRP A 18 4.82 -8.69 -10.67
CA TRP A 18 6.16 -8.63 -11.26
C TRP A 18 6.53 -9.94 -11.96
N GLY A 19 6.19 -11.07 -11.34
CA GLY A 19 6.38 -12.39 -11.92
C GLY A 19 5.62 -12.59 -13.23
N ALA A 20 4.41 -12.04 -13.32
CA ALA A 20 3.53 -12.13 -14.49
C ALA A 20 3.90 -11.15 -15.61
N ASN A 21 4.46 -9.97 -15.26
CA ASN A 21 4.68 -8.85 -16.17
C ASN A 21 6.17 -8.57 -16.43
N LYS A 22 6.82 -9.45 -17.17
CA LYS A 22 8.28 -9.36 -17.46
C LYS A 22 8.72 -8.06 -18.15
N ALA A 23 7.81 -7.35 -18.79
CA ALA A 23 8.09 -6.05 -19.43
C ALA A 23 8.30 -4.90 -18.42
N TRP A 24 8.02 -5.12 -17.14
CA TRP A 24 8.27 -4.13 -16.09
C TRP A 24 9.74 -4.06 -15.68
N ASP A 25 10.50 -5.14 -15.86
CA ASP A 25 11.95 -5.18 -15.70
C ASP A 25 12.60 -4.51 -16.92
N LEU A 26 12.84 -3.21 -16.82
CA LEU A 26 13.27 -2.36 -17.95
C LEU A 26 14.72 -2.63 -18.37
N ASN A 27 15.55 -3.06 -17.44
CA ASN A 27 16.97 -3.31 -17.66
C ASN A 27 17.34 -4.80 -17.74
N GLY A 28 16.40 -5.70 -17.43
CA GLY A 28 16.57 -7.16 -17.50
C GLY A 28 17.46 -7.75 -16.40
N ASP A 29 17.63 -7.04 -15.26
CA ASP A 29 18.49 -7.51 -14.18
C ASP A 29 17.77 -8.39 -13.13
N GLY A 30 16.45 -8.53 -13.25
CA GLY A 30 15.61 -9.33 -12.36
C GLY A 30 15.36 -8.71 -11.00
N LYS A 31 15.70 -7.42 -10.81
CA LYS A 31 15.41 -6.66 -9.59
C LYS A 31 14.32 -5.63 -9.86
N ILE A 32 13.69 -5.17 -8.80
CA ILE A 32 12.73 -4.06 -8.87
C ILE A 32 13.44 -2.78 -8.47
N GLN A 33 13.61 -1.85 -9.42
CA GLN A 33 14.02 -0.48 -9.15
C GLN A 33 12.77 0.35 -8.83
N PHE A 34 12.59 0.68 -7.55
CA PHE A 34 11.36 1.31 -7.08
C PHE A 34 11.55 2.70 -6.48
N VAL A 35 10.46 3.45 -6.46
CA VAL A 35 10.30 4.65 -5.63
C VAL A 35 9.18 4.42 -4.62
N LEU A 36 9.31 4.99 -3.40
CA LEU A 36 8.37 4.77 -2.31
C LEU A 36 7.84 6.08 -1.73
N LEU A 37 6.52 6.23 -1.75
CA LEU A 37 5.78 7.31 -1.12
C LEU A 37 5.34 6.88 0.28
N LYS A 38 6.00 7.43 1.30
CA LYS A 38 5.77 7.11 2.69
C LYS A 38 4.69 8.02 3.28
N GLY A 39 3.89 7.47 4.19
CA GLY A 39 2.96 8.23 5.01
C GLY A 39 3.67 9.10 6.05
N GLU A 40 2.95 9.49 7.10
CA GLU A 40 3.47 10.30 8.19
C GLU A 40 4.60 9.59 8.95
N PRO A 41 5.77 10.22 9.11
CA PRO A 41 6.88 9.64 9.87
C PRO A 41 6.49 9.33 11.33
N GLY A 42 6.87 8.14 11.81
CA GLY A 42 6.52 7.67 13.16
C GLY A 42 5.11 7.09 13.29
N HIS A 43 4.25 7.20 12.28
CA HIS A 43 2.97 6.52 12.27
C HIS A 43 3.18 5.01 12.09
N PRO A 44 2.59 4.15 12.96
CA PRO A 44 2.84 2.70 12.91
C PRO A 44 2.60 2.08 11.54
N ASP A 45 1.54 2.50 10.83
CA ASP A 45 1.25 1.98 9.49
C ASP A 45 2.28 2.43 8.46
N ALA A 46 2.74 3.69 8.52
CA ALA A 46 3.74 4.19 7.58
C ALA A 46 5.07 3.45 7.74
N GLU A 47 5.52 3.24 8.98
CA GLU A 47 6.76 2.51 9.25
C GLU A 47 6.64 1.04 8.81
N ALA A 48 5.58 0.36 9.23
CA ALA A 48 5.40 -1.05 8.92
C ALA A 48 5.18 -1.32 7.42
N ARG A 49 4.33 -0.55 6.74
CA ARG A 49 4.08 -0.68 5.30
C ARG A 49 5.36 -0.47 4.50
N THR A 50 6.16 0.55 4.86
CA THR A 50 7.44 0.85 4.23
C THR A 50 8.47 -0.28 4.41
N GLU A 51 8.59 -0.83 5.62
CA GLU A 51 9.54 -1.90 5.91
C GLU A 51 9.13 -3.23 5.27
N TRP A 52 7.88 -3.64 5.51
CA TRP A 52 7.46 -5.00 5.20
C TRP A 52 7.19 -5.25 3.72
N VAL A 53 6.86 -4.24 2.92
CA VAL A 53 6.75 -4.40 1.46
C VAL A 53 8.11 -4.82 0.87
N VAL A 54 9.17 -4.13 1.19
CA VAL A 54 10.52 -4.42 0.70
C VAL A 54 11.04 -5.75 1.24
N LYS A 55 10.83 -6.00 2.53
CA LYS A 55 11.24 -7.24 3.17
C LYS A 55 10.57 -8.46 2.54
N THR A 56 9.27 -8.37 2.26
CA THR A 56 8.51 -9.46 1.63
C THR A 56 9.00 -9.73 0.20
N LEU A 57 9.28 -8.69 -0.59
CA LEU A 57 9.87 -8.86 -1.92
C LEU A 57 11.20 -9.63 -1.85
N ASN A 58 12.09 -9.23 -0.95
CA ASN A 58 13.37 -9.88 -0.77
C ASN A 58 13.23 -11.33 -0.23
N GLU A 59 12.30 -11.59 0.69
CA GLU A 59 11.99 -12.94 1.19
C GLU A 59 11.43 -13.87 0.08
N LYS A 60 10.78 -13.30 -0.94
CA LYS A 60 10.34 -14.02 -2.14
C LYS A 60 11.45 -14.19 -3.20
N GLY A 61 12.68 -13.77 -2.89
CA GLY A 61 13.82 -13.90 -3.79
C GLY A 61 13.89 -12.83 -4.89
N ILE A 62 13.08 -11.78 -4.80
CA ILE A 62 13.13 -10.64 -5.73
C ILE A 62 14.03 -9.57 -5.13
N GLY A 63 15.19 -9.33 -5.78
CA GLY A 63 16.07 -8.23 -5.40
C GLY A 63 15.40 -6.88 -5.58
N THR A 64 15.74 -5.92 -4.73
CA THR A 64 15.15 -4.57 -4.79
C THR A 64 16.23 -3.50 -4.75
N GLU A 65 16.02 -2.39 -5.48
CA GLU A 65 16.84 -1.18 -5.43
C GLU A 65 15.93 0.03 -5.19
N GLU A 66 16.08 0.66 -4.01
CA GLU A 66 15.35 1.88 -3.68
C GLU A 66 16.00 3.07 -4.38
N LEU A 67 15.38 3.60 -5.42
CA LEU A 67 15.87 4.78 -6.12
C LEU A 67 15.58 6.08 -5.37
N HIS A 68 14.38 6.18 -4.82
CA HIS A 68 13.92 7.31 -4.02
C HIS A 68 12.88 6.86 -2.98
N LYS A 69 12.92 7.48 -1.82
CA LYS A 69 11.89 7.39 -0.79
C LYS A 69 11.73 8.75 -0.11
N ASP A 70 10.50 9.22 0.02
CA ASP A 70 10.21 10.44 0.77
C ASP A 70 8.80 10.37 1.37
N THR A 71 8.55 11.21 2.37
CA THR A 71 7.22 11.30 2.97
C THR A 71 6.31 12.21 2.17
N ALA A 72 5.07 11.75 1.96
CA ALA A 72 4.00 12.53 1.34
C ALA A 72 2.77 12.66 2.26
N MET A 73 2.92 12.35 3.56
CA MET A 73 1.96 12.65 4.63
C MET A 73 0.52 12.15 4.35
N TRP A 74 0.37 11.01 3.67
CA TRP A 74 -0.92 10.44 3.22
C TRP A 74 -1.66 11.29 2.18
N ASP A 75 -1.04 12.35 1.68
CA ASP A 75 -1.65 13.41 0.86
C ASP A 75 -1.35 13.23 -0.63
N THR A 76 -2.39 13.34 -1.46
CA THR A 76 -2.32 13.15 -2.91
C THR A 76 -1.44 14.21 -3.59
N ALA A 77 -1.59 15.48 -3.19
CA ALA A 77 -0.86 16.58 -3.83
C ALA A 77 0.64 16.51 -3.50
N GLN A 78 0.99 16.25 -2.23
CA GLN A 78 2.38 16.05 -1.84
C GLN A 78 3.02 14.84 -2.55
N ALA A 79 2.27 13.74 -2.68
CA ALA A 79 2.74 12.56 -3.42
C ALA A 79 3.00 12.88 -4.90
N LYS A 80 2.11 13.66 -5.53
CA LYS A 80 2.30 14.14 -6.90
C LYS A 80 3.56 15.00 -7.04
N ASP A 81 3.78 15.97 -6.14
CA ASP A 81 4.96 16.83 -6.15
C ASP A 81 6.27 16.03 -6.03
N LYS A 82 6.29 15.01 -5.15
CA LYS A 82 7.44 14.11 -5.02
C LYS A 82 7.68 13.33 -6.31
N MET A 83 6.62 12.76 -6.88
CA MET A 83 6.72 11.99 -8.11
C MET A 83 7.15 12.86 -9.30
N ASP A 84 6.64 14.08 -9.45
CA ASP A 84 7.05 15.05 -10.47
C ASP A 84 8.57 15.33 -10.38
N ALA A 85 9.11 15.47 -9.17
CA ALA A 85 10.54 15.66 -8.96
C ALA A 85 11.35 14.43 -9.39
N TRP A 86 10.89 13.22 -9.03
CA TRP A 86 11.60 11.97 -9.33
C TRP A 86 11.61 11.64 -10.83
N ILE A 87 10.47 11.83 -11.53
CA ILE A 87 10.37 11.57 -12.97
C ILE A 87 11.04 12.66 -13.83
N SER A 88 11.42 13.80 -13.23
CA SER A 88 12.24 14.82 -13.86
C SER A 88 13.73 14.67 -13.51
N GLY A 89 14.04 13.84 -12.52
CA GLY A 89 15.39 13.66 -11.99
C GLY A 89 16.28 12.68 -12.79
N PRO A 90 17.51 12.44 -12.31
CA PRO A 90 18.49 11.61 -13.01
C PRO A 90 18.11 10.14 -13.10
N ASN A 91 17.30 9.63 -12.15
CA ASN A 91 16.88 8.23 -12.12
C ASN A 91 15.58 7.95 -12.88
N LYS A 92 15.00 8.94 -13.58
CA LYS A 92 13.69 8.84 -14.25
C LYS A 92 13.53 7.68 -15.22
N ALA A 93 14.62 7.21 -15.82
CA ALA A 93 14.61 6.12 -16.77
C ALA A 93 14.72 4.73 -16.10
N LYS A 94 15.01 4.70 -14.79
CA LYS A 94 15.20 3.47 -14.03
C LYS A 94 13.99 3.09 -13.19
N ILE A 95 12.99 3.98 -13.04
CA ILE A 95 11.83 3.71 -12.20
C ILE A 95 10.96 2.65 -12.86
N GLU A 96 10.81 1.52 -12.21
CA GLU A 96 10.04 0.36 -12.67
C GLU A 96 8.76 0.15 -11.89
N VAL A 97 8.74 0.51 -10.60
CA VAL A 97 7.58 0.34 -9.73
C VAL A 97 7.43 1.56 -8.81
N VAL A 98 6.21 2.01 -8.61
CA VAL A 98 5.85 2.99 -7.57
C VAL A 98 5.11 2.29 -6.45
N ILE A 99 5.63 2.39 -5.23
CA ILE A 99 5.03 1.85 -4.02
C ILE A 99 4.50 3.01 -3.17
N ALA A 100 3.21 3.03 -2.88
CA ALA A 100 2.61 4.03 -2.02
C ALA A 100 2.04 3.38 -0.75
N ASN A 101 2.22 4.04 0.40
CA ASN A 101 1.69 3.54 1.66
C ASN A 101 0.15 3.67 1.78
N ASN A 102 -0.52 4.43 0.88
CA ASN A 102 -1.97 4.44 0.73
C ASN A 102 -2.41 4.78 -0.69
N ASP A 103 -3.70 4.60 -1.00
CA ASP A 103 -4.29 4.88 -2.31
C ASP A 103 -4.26 6.38 -2.65
N GLY A 104 -4.48 7.26 -1.69
CA GLY A 104 -4.42 8.70 -1.93
C GLY A 104 -3.07 9.14 -2.52
N MET A 105 -1.96 8.65 -1.96
CA MET A 105 -0.63 8.92 -2.49
C MET A 105 -0.38 8.21 -3.84
N ALA A 106 -0.93 7.00 -4.02
CA ALA A 106 -0.88 6.31 -5.31
C ALA A 106 -1.56 7.12 -6.42
N PHE A 107 -2.69 7.78 -6.13
CA PHE A 107 -3.38 8.64 -7.10
C PHE A 107 -2.52 9.84 -7.52
N GLY A 108 -1.84 10.48 -6.58
CA GLY A 108 -0.90 11.56 -6.90
C GLY A 108 0.23 11.11 -7.81
N ALA A 109 0.79 9.90 -7.57
CA ALA A 109 1.80 9.32 -8.45
C ALA A 109 1.26 9.03 -9.85
N ILE A 110 0.04 8.48 -9.96
CA ILE A 110 -0.62 8.20 -11.24
C ILE A 110 -0.81 9.49 -12.05
N GLU A 111 -1.27 10.58 -11.41
CA GLU A 111 -1.42 11.88 -12.07
C GLU A 111 -0.10 12.40 -12.65
N SER A 112 0.96 12.31 -11.87
CA SER A 112 2.30 12.71 -12.30
C SER A 112 2.79 11.87 -13.49
N LEU A 113 2.66 10.53 -13.41
CA LEU A 113 3.06 9.62 -14.46
C LEU A 113 2.27 9.84 -15.76
N LYS A 114 0.95 10.10 -15.66
CA LYS A 114 0.11 10.44 -16.83
C LYS A 114 0.58 11.74 -17.50
N ALA A 115 0.83 12.78 -16.71
CA ALA A 115 1.31 14.06 -17.23
C ALA A 115 2.67 13.93 -17.94
N ALA A 116 3.51 13.01 -17.50
CA ALA A 116 4.82 12.73 -18.09
C ALA A 116 4.80 11.70 -19.24
N GLY A 117 3.63 11.15 -19.60
CA GLY A 117 3.51 10.09 -20.62
C GLY A 117 4.13 8.75 -20.20
N LYS A 118 4.19 8.46 -18.90
CA LYS A 118 4.82 7.27 -18.29
C LYS A 118 3.80 6.35 -17.61
N SER A 119 2.57 6.28 -18.12
CA SER A 119 1.49 5.47 -17.55
C SER A 119 1.75 3.94 -17.58
N ASN A 120 2.84 3.52 -18.19
CA ASN A 120 3.27 2.12 -18.20
C ASN A 120 4.01 1.68 -16.91
N ILE A 121 4.38 2.62 -16.03
CA ILE A 121 4.99 2.31 -14.74
C ILE A 121 3.90 1.90 -13.75
N PRO A 122 3.93 0.66 -13.21
CA PRO A 122 2.91 0.19 -12.29
C PRO A 122 2.98 0.92 -10.95
N VAL A 123 1.80 1.24 -10.40
CA VAL A 123 1.63 1.90 -9.12
C VAL A 123 0.80 0.99 -8.20
N PHE A 124 1.24 0.83 -6.96
CA PHE A 124 0.56 0.02 -5.94
C PHE A 124 0.20 0.87 -4.73
N GLY A 125 -1.03 0.71 -4.24
CA GLY A 125 -1.58 1.40 -3.08
C GLY A 125 -1.94 0.47 -1.92
N ILE A 126 -2.59 1.03 -0.92
CA ILE A 126 -3.26 0.34 0.19
C ILE A 126 -4.49 1.17 0.55
N ASP A 127 -5.58 0.58 0.86
CA ASP A 127 -6.86 0.93 1.47
C ASP A 127 -8.04 0.34 0.69
N ALA A 128 -7.87 0.06 -0.61
CA ALA A 128 -8.91 -0.35 -1.54
C ALA A 128 -10.11 0.63 -1.54
N LEU A 129 -9.81 1.92 -1.67
CA LEU A 129 -10.84 2.94 -1.82
C LEU A 129 -11.70 2.66 -3.07
N PRO A 130 -12.99 3.04 -3.08
CA PRO A 130 -13.82 2.85 -4.27
C PRO A 130 -13.21 3.42 -5.55
N GLU A 131 -12.53 4.56 -5.48
CA GLU A 131 -11.80 5.14 -6.60
C GLU A 131 -10.61 4.28 -7.04
N ALA A 132 -9.92 3.62 -6.10
CA ALA A 132 -8.82 2.71 -6.42
C ALA A 132 -9.30 1.52 -7.26
N LEU A 133 -10.46 0.96 -6.94
CA LEU A 133 -11.04 -0.14 -7.71
C LEU A 133 -11.36 0.29 -9.15
N VAL A 134 -11.90 1.50 -9.34
CA VAL A 134 -12.13 2.07 -10.68
C VAL A 134 -10.83 2.25 -11.44
N LYS A 135 -9.75 2.70 -10.77
CA LYS A 135 -8.44 2.86 -11.39
C LYS A 135 -7.78 1.52 -11.75
N ILE A 136 -8.02 0.46 -10.97
CA ILE A 136 -7.57 -0.90 -11.32
C ILE A 136 -8.30 -1.39 -12.58
N GLU A 137 -9.63 -1.25 -12.64
CA GLU A 137 -10.43 -1.61 -13.83
C GLU A 137 -9.99 -0.84 -15.08
N ALA A 138 -9.58 0.41 -14.92
CA ALA A 138 -9.04 1.25 -16.00
C ALA A 138 -7.57 0.94 -16.36
N GLY A 139 -6.88 0.05 -15.64
CA GLY A 139 -5.46 -0.25 -15.82
C GLY A 139 -4.51 0.87 -15.39
N GLU A 140 -4.97 1.81 -14.56
CA GLU A 140 -4.19 2.95 -14.07
C GLU A 140 -3.45 2.66 -12.77
N LEU A 141 -4.05 1.82 -11.91
CA LEU A 141 -3.47 1.31 -10.66
C LEU A 141 -3.25 -0.19 -10.82
N ALA A 142 -2.05 -0.67 -10.53
CA ALA A 142 -1.72 -2.09 -10.68
C ALA A 142 -2.32 -2.95 -9.57
N GLY A 143 -2.52 -2.39 -8.38
CA GLY A 143 -3.18 -3.09 -7.28
C GLY A 143 -3.24 -2.28 -6.00
N THR A 144 -4.07 -2.72 -5.08
CA THR A 144 -4.23 -2.17 -3.73
C THR A 144 -4.55 -3.27 -2.74
N VAL A 145 -4.32 -3.01 -1.45
CA VAL A 145 -4.63 -3.91 -0.34
C VAL A 145 -5.85 -3.39 0.41
N LEU A 146 -6.84 -4.24 0.65
CA LEU A 146 -8.05 -3.83 1.37
C LEU A 146 -7.77 -3.59 2.86
N ASN A 147 -7.96 -2.35 3.29
CA ASN A 147 -8.07 -1.95 4.68
C ASN A 147 -9.56 -1.91 5.04
N ASP A 148 -10.09 -3.00 5.58
CA ASP A 148 -11.54 -3.24 5.71
C ASP A 148 -12.21 -2.32 6.75
N ALA A 149 -12.43 -1.08 6.38
CA ALA A 149 -13.07 -0.06 7.21
C ALA A 149 -14.50 -0.46 7.65
N LYS A 150 -15.22 -1.22 6.81
CA LYS A 150 -16.58 -1.69 7.12
C LYS A 150 -16.58 -2.65 8.31
N ASN A 151 -15.72 -3.67 8.30
CA ASN A 151 -15.61 -4.60 9.40
C ASN A 151 -14.96 -3.98 10.63
N GLN A 152 -14.04 -3.02 10.47
CA GLN A 152 -13.50 -2.25 11.60
C GLN A 152 -14.61 -1.45 12.29
N ALA A 153 -15.44 -0.72 11.54
CA ALA A 153 -16.57 0.01 12.09
C ALA A 153 -17.59 -0.92 12.76
N LYS A 154 -17.91 -2.06 12.11
CA LYS A 154 -18.82 -3.07 12.67
C LYS A 154 -18.30 -3.60 14.01
N ALA A 155 -17.05 -4.04 14.06
CA ALA A 155 -16.43 -4.53 15.29
C ALA A 155 -16.49 -3.49 16.40
N THR A 156 -16.08 -2.23 16.10
CA THR A 156 -16.08 -1.16 17.06
C THR A 156 -17.48 -0.89 17.65
N VAL A 157 -18.50 -0.82 16.81
CA VAL A 157 -19.88 -0.56 17.25
C VAL A 157 -20.46 -1.74 18.07
N GLU A 158 -20.21 -2.99 17.64
CA GLU A 158 -20.70 -4.18 18.36
C GLU A 158 -20.08 -4.27 19.76
N LEU A 159 -18.77 -4.12 19.87
CA LEU A 159 -18.08 -4.12 21.16
C LEU A 159 -18.53 -2.98 22.06
N ALA A 160 -18.64 -1.76 21.51
CA ALA A 160 -19.09 -0.59 22.29
C ALA A 160 -20.51 -0.73 22.84
N LYS A 161 -21.44 -1.30 22.04
CA LYS A 161 -22.81 -1.60 22.51
C LYS A 161 -22.83 -2.58 23.67
N ASN A 162 -22.06 -3.67 23.59
CA ASN A 162 -21.98 -4.65 24.66
C ASN A 162 -21.41 -4.04 25.94
N LEU A 163 -20.32 -3.28 25.82
CA LEU A 163 -19.72 -2.56 26.97
C LEU A 163 -20.71 -1.58 27.60
N ALA A 164 -21.43 -0.80 26.81
CA ALA A 164 -22.43 0.16 27.31
C ALA A 164 -23.60 -0.52 28.02
N ALA A 165 -23.91 -1.79 27.64
CA ALA A 165 -24.94 -2.60 28.29
C ALA A 165 -24.41 -3.40 29.49
N GLY A 166 -23.16 -3.23 29.92
CA GLY A 166 -22.53 -3.97 31.01
C GLY A 166 -22.29 -5.45 30.70
N LYS A 167 -22.22 -5.83 29.42
CA LYS A 167 -22.04 -7.21 28.94
C LYS A 167 -20.56 -7.47 28.61
N ASP A 168 -20.23 -8.76 28.39
CA ASP A 168 -18.97 -9.14 27.79
C ASP A 168 -18.86 -8.48 26.38
N PRO A 169 -17.75 -7.79 26.06
CA PRO A 169 -17.59 -7.13 24.77
C PRO A 169 -17.84 -8.00 23.57
N LEU A 170 -17.53 -9.29 23.67
CA LEU A 170 -17.65 -10.27 22.58
C LEU A 170 -19.00 -11.00 22.55
N GLU A 171 -19.88 -10.76 23.54
CA GLU A 171 -21.17 -11.48 23.63
C GLU A 171 -21.99 -11.33 22.33
N GLY A 172 -22.34 -12.47 21.73
CA GLY A 172 -23.16 -12.51 20.50
C GLY A 172 -22.44 -12.00 19.23
N THR A 173 -21.13 -11.77 19.28
CA THR A 173 -20.33 -11.39 18.12
C THR A 173 -19.55 -12.59 17.55
N SER A 174 -19.05 -12.47 16.34
CA SER A 174 -18.10 -13.41 15.74
C SER A 174 -16.62 -13.08 16.00
N TRP A 175 -16.36 -11.96 16.68
CA TRP A 175 -15.01 -11.46 16.91
C TRP A 175 -14.29 -12.28 17.99
N LYS A 176 -12.96 -12.28 17.89
CA LYS A 176 -12.09 -12.93 18.88
C LYS A 176 -11.00 -11.97 19.31
N LEU A 177 -10.56 -12.07 20.56
CA LEU A 177 -9.36 -11.36 21.03
C LEU A 177 -8.11 -12.13 20.59
N ASP A 178 -7.10 -11.37 20.22
CA ASP A 178 -5.73 -11.86 20.07
C ASP A 178 -5.01 -11.94 21.42
N ASP A 179 -3.74 -12.34 21.42
CA ASP A 179 -2.89 -12.44 22.60
C ASP A 179 -2.69 -11.09 23.32
N LYS A 180 -2.88 -9.98 22.62
CA LYS A 180 -2.81 -8.61 23.16
C LYS A 180 -4.16 -8.09 23.64
N LYS A 181 -5.18 -8.95 23.68
CA LYS A 181 -6.57 -8.60 24.02
C LYS A 181 -7.19 -7.55 23.09
N ALA A 182 -6.81 -7.58 21.83
CA ALA A 182 -7.38 -6.74 20.79
C ALA A 182 -8.18 -7.58 19.78
N VAL A 183 -9.26 -7.00 19.24
CA VAL A 183 -9.95 -7.56 18.08
C VAL A 183 -9.20 -7.11 16.83
N ARG A 184 -8.78 -8.08 16.02
CA ARG A 184 -8.13 -7.78 14.73
C ARG A 184 -9.10 -7.96 13.58
N VAL A 185 -9.18 -6.95 12.73
CA VAL A 185 -9.80 -7.04 11.41
C VAL A 185 -8.66 -7.20 10.42
N PRO A 186 -8.56 -8.32 9.68
CA PRO A 186 -7.44 -8.58 8.78
C PRO A 186 -7.45 -7.63 7.58
N TYR A 187 -6.29 -7.43 6.99
CA TYR A 187 -6.15 -6.91 5.63
C TYR A 187 -6.42 -8.02 4.60
N VAL A 188 -6.81 -7.64 3.38
CA VAL A 188 -7.05 -8.57 2.26
C VAL A 188 -6.44 -8.02 0.96
#